data_75d1a63a267b3193efe501ea7e14bc86
#
_entry.id   75d1a63a267b3193efe501ea7e14bc86
#
_cell.length_a   1.000
_cell.length_b   1.000
_cell.length_c   1.000
_cell.angle_alpha   90.00
_cell.angle_beta   90.00
_cell.angle_gamma   90.00
#
_symmetry.space_group_name_H-M   'P 1'
#
loop_
_entity.id
_entity.type
_entity.pdbx_description
1 polymer ?
#
loop_
_entity_poly.entity_id
_entity_poly.type
_entity_poly.pdbx_seq_one_letter_code
_entity_poly.pdbx_strand_id
1 'polypeptide(L)'
;MKNIYFILVIFLSFFLASCTSSDDETLLNDGERKLRQLTITQVENDATTRSLFDLTRASLTESGDILSASWTAGDELSLCILTDLGSPNSSIGTLKALENAETSAFSTKIFCGNGDHIAVVYPNRNINTTQTTNDVTFSLDLSRQDGTLGTLANKFHFIYGLSEITSVTDNTASATIKMKSLLTICKFSFKDNETGSLIPINTLSICYTGEGSFGQAGTYPESAYIKVGKNQDFVFNGIPGSYPLTIQCVDQKEEIYVALLPTLGDDPMSFRFAVNNEYYGEANAILNAGEFVDAPNLKLTKQTNN
;
A
#
# COMPACT_ATOMS: atom_id res chain seq x y z
N MET A 1 46.46 -39.00 -62.94
CA MET A 1 45.11 -38.33 -62.75
C MET A 1 44.09 -39.10 -61.94
N LYS A 2 44.43 -40.22 -61.28
CA LYS A 2 43.48 -40.99 -60.43
C LYS A 2 43.49 -40.60 -58.92
N ASN A 3 44.51 -39.89 -58.47
CA ASN A 3 44.65 -39.60 -57.01
C ASN A 3 44.05 -38.24 -56.58
N ILE A 4 43.70 -37.37 -57.50
CA ILE A 4 43.12 -36.04 -57.19
C ILE A 4 41.66 -36.17 -56.92
N TYR A 5 40.93 -37.11 -57.50
CA TYR A 5 39.50 -37.31 -57.22
C TYR A 5 39.22 -37.95 -55.84
N PHE A 6 40.17 -38.73 -55.31
CA PHE A 6 40.01 -39.36 -54.03
C PHE A 6 40.14 -38.38 -52.83
N ILE A 7 40.96 -37.35 -52.99
CA ILE A 7 41.16 -36.32 -51.99
C ILE A 7 39.99 -35.34 -52.00
N LEU A 8 39.36 -35.08 -53.17
CA LEU A 8 38.24 -34.17 -53.30
C LEU A 8 36.96 -34.76 -52.70
N VAL A 9 36.76 -36.07 -52.71
CA VAL A 9 35.60 -36.75 -52.12
C VAL A 9 35.74 -36.83 -50.62
N ILE A 10 36.95 -36.96 -50.08
CA ILE A 10 37.17 -36.95 -48.60
C ILE A 10 36.99 -35.53 -48.03
N PHE A 11 37.31 -34.47 -48.78
CA PHE A 11 37.07 -33.10 -48.30
C PHE A 11 35.61 -32.70 -48.35
N LEU A 12 34.79 -33.27 -49.24
CA LEU A 12 33.37 -32.99 -49.33
C LEU A 12 32.54 -33.70 -48.26
N SER A 13 33.04 -34.80 -47.66
CA SER A 13 32.36 -35.53 -46.58
C SER A 13 32.62 -34.93 -45.21
N PHE A 14 33.58 -34.02 -45.04
CA PHE A 14 33.84 -33.32 -43.77
C PHE A 14 33.05 -32.02 -43.58
N PHE A 15 32.37 -31.51 -44.62
CA PHE A 15 31.58 -30.29 -44.54
C PHE A 15 30.10 -30.51 -44.22
N LEU A 16 29.66 -31.76 -44.03
CA LEU A 16 28.25 -32.05 -43.66
C LEU A 16 28.06 -32.49 -42.21
N ALA A 17 29.10 -32.41 -41.36
CA ALA A 17 29.00 -32.80 -39.95
C ALA A 17 29.21 -31.62 -38.99
N SER A 18 28.92 -30.38 -39.42
CA SER A 18 29.01 -29.21 -38.55
C SER A 18 27.85 -28.28 -38.81
N CYS A 19 26.67 -28.68 -38.35
CA CYS A 19 25.55 -27.80 -38.02
C CYS A 19 24.44 -28.63 -37.40
N THR A 20 24.68 -29.14 -36.20
CA THR A 20 23.62 -29.36 -35.21
C THR A 20 24.16 -28.95 -33.85
N SER A 21 24.63 -27.74 -33.70
CA SER A 21 24.28 -27.00 -32.50
C SER A 21 22.83 -26.56 -32.75
N SER A 22 21.90 -27.41 -32.41
CA SER A 22 20.62 -26.96 -32.00
C SER A 22 20.87 -26.17 -30.71
N ASP A 23 21.29 -24.92 -30.83
CA ASP A 23 20.74 -23.92 -29.99
C ASP A 23 19.24 -23.96 -30.27
N ASP A 24 18.55 -24.95 -29.71
CA ASP A 24 17.23 -24.81 -29.22
C ASP A 24 17.34 -23.71 -28.16
N GLU A 25 17.48 -22.47 -28.55
CA GLU A 25 16.76 -21.40 -27.93
C GLU A 25 15.32 -21.87 -28.06
N THR A 26 14.90 -22.69 -27.09
CA THR A 26 13.51 -22.84 -26.73
C THR A 26 13.06 -21.40 -26.59
N LEU A 27 12.36 -20.91 -27.62
CA LEU A 27 11.53 -19.72 -27.50
C LEU A 27 10.70 -20.02 -26.27
N LEU A 28 11.18 -19.52 -25.13
CA LEU A 28 10.45 -19.58 -23.87
C LEU A 28 9.09 -19.06 -24.24
N ASN A 29 8.09 -19.91 -24.09
CA ASN A 29 6.72 -19.48 -24.27
C ASN A 29 6.51 -18.46 -23.15
N ASP A 30 6.80 -17.19 -23.43
CA ASP A 30 6.83 -16.08 -22.47
C ASP A 30 5.54 -15.98 -21.65
N GLY A 31 4.46 -16.62 -22.11
CA GLY A 31 3.18 -16.70 -21.41
C GLY A 31 3.04 -17.91 -20.46
N GLU A 32 4.01 -18.87 -20.42
CA GLU A 32 3.87 -20.03 -19.53
C GLU A 32 4.14 -19.65 -18.08
N ARG A 33 3.13 -19.86 -17.24
CA ARG A 33 3.24 -19.63 -15.79
C ARG A 33 3.96 -20.79 -15.11
N LYS A 34 5.00 -20.47 -14.37
CA LYS A 34 5.82 -21.41 -13.60
C LYS A 34 6.07 -20.86 -12.19
N LEU A 35 6.48 -21.75 -11.30
CA LEU A 35 6.95 -21.34 -9.98
C LEU A 35 8.31 -20.63 -10.12
N ARG A 36 8.34 -19.31 -9.90
CA ARG A 36 9.53 -18.48 -10.05
C ARG A 36 9.84 -17.72 -8.79
N GLN A 37 11.10 -17.34 -8.60
CA GLN A 37 11.49 -16.31 -7.65
C GLN A 37 11.13 -14.96 -8.26
N LEU A 38 10.06 -14.35 -7.80
CA LEU A 38 9.67 -13.00 -8.20
C LEU A 38 10.42 -11.97 -7.35
N THR A 39 11.01 -10.99 -8.02
CA THR A 39 11.58 -9.79 -7.39
C THR A 39 10.86 -8.57 -7.93
N ILE A 40 10.32 -7.75 -7.04
CA ILE A 40 9.67 -6.49 -7.35
C ILE A 40 10.53 -5.36 -6.80
N THR A 41 10.99 -4.46 -7.68
CA THR A 41 11.76 -3.27 -7.28
C THR A 41 10.83 -2.08 -7.18
N GLN A 42 10.78 -1.45 -6.01
CA GLN A 42 10.10 -0.18 -5.86
C GLN A 42 10.90 0.92 -6.55
N VAL A 43 10.19 1.76 -7.30
CA VAL A 43 10.75 2.97 -7.90
C VAL A 43 10.08 4.20 -7.29
N GLU A 44 10.80 5.30 -7.21
CA GLU A 44 10.28 6.57 -6.72
C GLU A 44 9.13 7.06 -7.60
N ASN A 45 8.20 7.76 -6.99
CA ASN A 45 7.15 8.48 -7.71
C ASN A 45 7.77 9.72 -8.38
N ASP A 46 7.29 10.07 -9.58
CA ASP A 46 7.76 11.26 -10.28
C ASP A 46 7.50 12.51 -9.42
N ALA A 47 8.58 13.15 -8.98
CA ALA A 47 8.56 14.29 -8.06
C ALA A 47 8.04 15.55 -8.76
N THR A 48 6.73 15.76 -8.81
CA THR A 48 6.14 17.03 -9.26
C THR A 48 5.38 17.80 -8.19
N THR A 49 5.22 17.26 -7.00
CA THR A 49 4.67 17.98 -5.85
C THR A 49 5.38 17.54 -4.57
N ARG A 50 5.71 18.50 -3.71
CA ARG A 50 6.14 18.27 -2.32
C ARG A 50 4.97 17.77 -1.48
N SER A 51 4.31 16.72 -1.92
CA SER A 51 3.35 15.99 -1.12
C SER A 51 4.05 14.74 -0.64
N LEU A 52 3.82 14.38 0.57
CA LEU A 52 4.22 13.18 1.30
C LEU A 52 4.02 11.84 0.54
N PHE A 53 3.93 11.86 -0.79
CA PHE A 53 3.66 10.70 -1.64
C PHE A 53 4.74 9.62 -1.66
N ASP A 54 5.92 9.91 -1.11
CA ASP A 54 7.02 8.94 -0.98
C ASP A 54 6.98 8.13 0.33
N LEU A 55 5.89 8.24 1.09
CA LEU A 55 5.72 7.49 2.34
C LEU A 55 5.34 6.02 2.04
N THR A 56 6.31 5.21 1.70
CA THR A 56 6.10 3.79 1.41
C THR A 56 6.90 2.92 2.37
N ARG A 57 6.47 2.75 3.70
CA ARG A 57 7.44 2.14 4.63
C ARG A 57 6.91 1.76 6.00
N ALA A 58 7.59 0.82 6.66
CA ALA A 58 7.26 0.29 7.98
C ALA A 58 7.72 1.15 9.16
N SER A 59 8.62 2.13 8.97
CA SER A 59 8.93 3.10 10.02
C SER A 59 8.63 4.51 9.55
N LEU A 60 7.95 5.29 10.39
CA LEU A 60 7.66 6.70 10.15
C LEU A 60 8.54 7.56 11.06
N THR A 61 9.17 8.58 10.48
CA THR A 61 10.01 9.53 11.21
C THR A 61 9.60 10.95 10.84
N GLU A 62 9.26 11.75 11.85
CA GLU A 62 8.93 13.15 11.68
C GLU A 62 10.19 14.03 11.77
N SER A 63 10.32 14.98 10.85
CA SER A 63 11.35 16.01 10.85
C SER A 63 10.74 17.35 10.41
N GLY A 64 10.38 18.20 11.37
CA GLY A 64 9.58 19.41 11.10
C GLY A 64 8.22 19.04 10.50
N ASP A 65 7.86 19.68 9.40
CA ASP A 65 6.58 19.47 8.70
C ASP A 65 6.61 18.27 7.74
N ILE A 66 7.66 17.45 7.81
CA ILE A 66 7.85 16.31 6.92
C ILE A 66 7.77 15.02 7.71
N LEU A 67 6.92 14.13 7.26
CA LEU A 67 6.88 12.76 7.72
C LEU A 67 7.56 11.88 6.67
N SER A 68 8.70 11.32 6.99
CA SER A 68 9.42 10.38 6.14
C SER A 68 9.21 8.94 6.62
N ALA A 69 9.35 8.02 5.71
CA ALA A 69 9.11 6.62 6.01
C ALA A 69 10.23 5.73 5.43
N SER A 70 10.56 4.57 6.02
CA SER A 70 11.56 3.62 5.54
C SER A 70 11.18 2.17 5.77
N TRP A 71 11.47 1.30 4.80
CA TRP A 71 11.34 -0.14 4.94
C TRP A 71 12.32 -0.69 5.97
N THR A 72 11.88 -1.73 6.64
CA THR A 72 12.75 -2.60 7.42
C THR A 72 12.84 -3.96 6.71
N ALA A 73 14.05 -4.50 6.60
CA ALA A 73 14.24 -5.82 6.00
C ALA A 73 13.36 -6.86 6.71
N GLY A 74 12.59 -7.60 5.93
CA GLY A 74 11.62 -8.57 6.43
C GLY A 74 10.18 -8.04 6.56
N ASP A 75 9.92 -6.75 6.33
CA ASP A 75 8.55 -6.23 6.26
C ASP A 75 7.74 -7.01 5.23
N GLU A 76 6.53 -7.38 5.60
CA GLU A 76 5.68 -8.25 4.78
C GLU A 76 4.57 -7.47 4.09
N LEU A 77 4.39 -7.76 2.79
CA LEU A 77 3.34 -7.20 1.94
C LEU A 77 2.49 -8.34 1.36
N SER A 78 1.22 -8.10 1.17
CA SER A 78 0.35 -9.01 0.42
C SER A 78 0.57 -8.81 -1.08
N LEU A 79 0.66 -9.90 -1.83
CA LEU A 79 0.75 -9.94 -3.29
C LEU A 79 -0.42 -10.73 -3.85
N CYS A 80 -1.00 -10.25 -4.94
CA CYS A 80 -1.97 -11.00 -5.74
C CYS A 80 -1.64 -10.86 -7.23
N ILE A 81 -1.68 -11.98 -7.95
CA ILE A 81 -1.62 -12.00 -9.42
C ILE A 81 -3.04 -11.86 -9.95
N LEU A 82 -3.36 -10.71 -10.54
CA LEU A 82 -4.70 -10.34 -11.00
C LEU A 82 -5.14 -11.08 -12.27
N THR A 83 -4.21 -11.44 -13.15
CA THR A 83 -4.48 -12.16 -14.39
C THR A 83 -5.01 -13.58 -14.19
N ASP A 84 -4.81 -14.14 -12.99
CA ASP A 84 -5.17 -15.52 -12.64
C ASP A 84 -6.34 -15.63 -11.66
N LEU A 85 -7.10 -14.56 -11.51
CA LEU A 85 -8.27 -14.58 -10.64
C LEU A 85 -9.31 -15.60 -11.11
N GLY A 86 -9.72 -16.46 -10.19
CA GLY A 86 -10.68 -17.55 -10.48
C GLY A 86 -10.04 -18.86 -10.96
N SER A 87 -8.72 -18.89 -11.17
CA SER A 87 -7.99 -20.16 -11.37
C SER A 87 -7.79 -20.89 -10.04
N PRO A 88 -7.85 -22.24 -10.00
CA PRO A 88 -7.48 -22.99 -8.81
C PRO A 88 -6.02 -22.81 -8.37
N ASN A 89 -5.19 -22.24 -9.26
CA ASN A 89 -3.79 -21.87 -8.99
C ASN A 89 -3.62 -20.37 -8.84
N SER A 90 -4.66 -19.65 -8.40
CA SER A 90 -4.57 -18.21 -8.19
C SER A 90 -3.38 -17.91 -7.28
N SER A 91 -2.48 -17.07 -7.77
CA SER A 91 -1.22 -16.81 -7.08
C SER A 91 -1.43 -15.64 -6.11
N ILE A 92 -1.63 -16.00 -4.86
CA ILE A 92 -1.62 -15.09 -3.71
C ILE A 92 -0.37 -15.43 -2.90
N GLY A 93 0.37 -14.42 -2.49
CA GLY A 93 1.61 -14.61 -1.77
C GLY A 93 1.93 -13.48 -0.80
N THR A 94 2.99 -13.68 -0.05
CA THR A 94 3.59 -12.66 0.80
C THR A 94 4.96 -12.30 0.24
N LEU A 95 5.14 -11.03 -0.04
CA LEU A 95 6.44 -10.43 -0.37
C LEU A 95 7.15 -10.02 0.90
N LYS A 96 8.48 -10.06 0.89
CA LYS A 96 9.32 -9.54 1.97
C LYS A 96 10.28 -8.49 1.46
N ALA A 97 10.38 -7.38 2.19
CA ALA A 97 11.39 -6.36 1.93
C ALA A 97 12.79 -6.95 2.13
N LEU A 98 13.71 -6.65 1.22
CA LEU A 98 15.05 -7.22 1.24
C LEU A 98 16.05 -6.40 2.04
N GLU A 99 15.79 -5.10 2.23
CA GLU A 99 16.72 -4.17 2.84
C GLU A 99 16.04 -3.07 3.65
N ASN A 100 16.83 -2.45 4.54
CA ASN A 100 16.45 -1.26 5.27
C ASN A 100 16.75 -0.05 4.38
N ALA A 101 15.74 0.53 3.74
CA ALA A 101 15.94 1.63 2.81
C ALA A 101 14.64 2.43 2.60
N GLU A 102 14.79 3.59 2.03
CA GLU A 102 13.64 4.41 1.57
C GLU A 102 12.87 3.74 0.44
N THR A 103 13.55 3.13 -0.49
CA THR A 103 12.99 2.24 -1.52
C THR A 103 13.62 0.87 -1.35
N SER A 104 12.84 -0.20 -1.44
CA SER A 104 13.31 -1.57 -1.28
C SER A 104 12.95 -2.42 -2.49
N ALA A 105 13.68 -3.51 -2.65
CA ALA A 105 13.22 -4.62 -3.44
C ALA A 105 12.47 -5.62 -2.54
N PHE A 106 11.48 -6.30 -3.10
CA PHE A 106 10.67 -7.30 -2.41
C PHE A 106 10.75 -8.62 -3.16
N SER A 107 10.74 -9.73 -2.44
CA SER A 107 10.78 -11.02 -3.11
C SER A 107 9.87 -12.08 -2.51
N THR A 108 9.47 -13.04 -3.36
CA THR A 108 8.71 -14.23 -2.98
C THR A 108 8.84 -15.30 -4.06
N LYS A 109 8.51 -16.55 -3.71
CA LYS A 109 8.30 -17.61 -4.70
C LYS A 109 6.82 -17.74 -5.04
N ILE A 110 6.46 -17.60 -6.31
CA ILE A 110 5.06 -17.61 -6.76
C ILE A 110 4.93 -18.14 -8.18
N PHE A 111 3.77 -18.71 -8.53
CA PHE A 111 3.44 -19.05 -9.91
C PHE A 111 3.12 -17.79 -10.69
N CYS A 112 3.96 -17.46 -11.67
CA CYS A 112 3.80 -16.26 -12.49
C CYS A 112 4.41 -16.42 -13.88
N GLY A 113 3.98 -15.55 -14.79
CA GLY A 113 4.45 -15.45 -16.18
C GLY A 113 4.69 -14.00 -16.60
N ASN A 114 5.25 -13.81 -17.77
CA ASN A 114 5.41 -12.49 -18.37
C ASN A 114 4.03 -11.89 -18.70
N GLY A 115 3.86 -10.60 -18.48
CA GLY A 115 2.57 -9.92 -18.67
C GLY A 115 1.55 -10.16 -17.57
N ASP A 116 1.90 -10.87 -16.49
CA ASP A 116 1.01 -10.99 -15.33
C ASP A 116 0.87 -9.65 -14.61
N HIS A 117 -0.37 -9.22 -14.44
CA HIS A 117 -0.70 -8.04 -13.65
C HIS A 117 -0.70 -8.39 -12.17
N ILE A 118 -0.10 -7.54 -11.35
CA ILE A 118 0.07 -7.74 -9.92
C ILE A 118 -0.50 -6.57 -9.11
N ALA A 119 -1.08 -6.90 -7.97
CA ALA A 119 -1.44 -5.95 -6.93
C ALA A 119 -0.65 -6.27 -5.66
N VAL A 120 -0.09 -5.23 -5.04
CA VAL A 120 0.68 -5.32 -3.79
C VAL A 120 0.09 -4.37 -2.78
N VAL A 121 -0.06 -4.83 -1.53
CA VAL A 121 -0.59 -4.02 -0.42
C VAL A 121 0.26 -4.24 0.84
N TYR A 122 0.60 -3.17 1.53
CA TYR A 122 1.23 -3.16 2.85
C TYR A 122 0.27 -2.54 3.88
N PRO A 123 0.30 -2.98 5.15
CA PRO A 123 0.96 -4.16 5.67
C PRO A 123 0.32 -5.46 5.14
N ASN A 124 1.03 -6.58 5.29
CA ASN A 124 0.52 -7.90 4.88
C ASN A 124 -0.87 -8.17 5.50
N ARG A 125 -1.84 -8.58 4.68
CA ARG A 125 -3.24 -8.75 5.06
C ARG A 125 -3.89 -9.91 4.35
N ASN A 126 -5.00 -10.37 4.94
CA ASN A 126 -5.84 -11.34 4.27
C ASN A 126 -6.43 -10.78 2.97
N ILE A 127 -6.27 -11.52 1.91
CA ILE A 127 -6.83 -11.24 0.59
C ILE A 127 -8.12 -12.05 0.46
N ASN A 128 -9.21 -11.37 0.17
CA ASN A 128 -10.48 -12.02 -0.16
C ASN A 128 -10.64 -12.00 -1.68
N THR A 129 -10.76 -13.19 -2.27
CA THR A 129 -11.08 -13.34 -3.69
C THR A 129 -12.55 -13.72 -3.84
N THR A 130 -13.29 -12.97 -4.65
CA THR A 130 -14.66 -13.32 -5.00
C THR A 130 -14.66 -13.97 -6.37
N GLN A 131 -14.96 -15.27 -6.43
CA GLN A 131 -15.01 -16.03 -7.69
C GLN A 131 -16.07 -15.51 -8.68
N THR A 132 -17.11 -14.85 -8.17
CA THR A 132 -18.22 -14.35 -8.99
C THR A 132 -17.90 -13.05 -9.71
N THR A 133 -17.00 -12.22 -9.19
CA THR A 133 -16.69 -10.89 -9.76
C THR A 133 -15.28 -10.78 -10.33
N ASN A 134 -14.46 -11.83 -10.17
CA ASN A 134 -13.03 -11.80 -10.52
C ASN A 134 -12.27 -10.62 -9.89
N ASP A 135 -12.68 -10.24 -8.69
CA ASP A 135 -12.08 -9.13 -7.94
C ASP A 135 -11.31 -9.65 -6.73
N VAL A 136 -10.31 -8.89 -6.34
CA VAL A 136 -9.55 -9.06 -5.10
C VAL A 136 -9.88 -7.92 -4.16
N THR A 137 -10.10 -8.24 -2.91
CA THR A 137 -10.35 -7.25 -1.88
C THR A 137 -9.32 -7.36 -0.76
N PHE A 138 -8.69 -6.23 -0.43
CA PHE A 138 -7.78 -6.06 0.71
C PHE A 138 -8.49 -5.21 1.76
N SER A 139 -8.63 -5.73 2.97
CA SER A 139 -9.32 -5.04 4.04
C SER A 139 -8.39 -4.10 4.80
N LEU A 140 -8.92 -2.94 5.18
CA LEU A 140 -8.32 -1.96 6.08
C LEU A 140 -9.15 -1.92 7.37
N ASP A 141 -8.47 -1.81 8.50
CA ASP A 141 -9.09 -1.62 9.81
C ASP A 141 -8.38 -0.44 10.49
N LEU A 142 -9.11 0.63 10.78
CA LEU A 142 -8.61 1.85 11.42
C LEU A 142 -8.88 1.87 12.93
N SER A 143 -9.58 0.87 13.44
CA SER A 143 -9.82 0.73 14.88
C SER A 143 -8.51 0.45 15.64
N ARG A 144 -8.51 0.70 16.94
CA ARG A 144 -7.37 0.40 17.83
C ARG A 144 -6.08 1.18 17.52
N GLN A 145 -6.20 2.37 16.97
CA GLN A 145 -5.11 3.32 16.96
C GLN A 145 -4.83 3.80 18.39
N ASP A 146 -3.56 3.98 18.73
CA ASP A 146 -3.11 4.40 20.08
C ASP A 146 -2.48 5.80 20.10
N GLY A 147 -2.57 6.51 18.97
CA GLY A 147 -2.04 7.85 18.83
C GLY A 147 -0.52 7.93 18.68
N THR A 148 0.18 6.80 18.52
CA THR A 148 1.64 6.79 18.35
C THR A 148 2.07 6.60 16.91
N LEU A 149 3.15 7.28 16.52
CA LEU A 149 3.72 7.16 15.18
C LEU A 149 4.22 5.73 14.90
N GLY A 150 4.77 5.05 15.90
CA GLY A 150 5.24 3.67 15.76
C GLY A 150 4.10 2.67 15.46
N THR A 151 2.95 2.80 16.12
CA THR A 151 1.78 1.97 15.82
C THR A 151 1.21 2.29 14.45
N LEU A 152 1.17 3.58 14.06
CA LEU A 152 0.75 3.96 12.71
C LEU A 152 1.63 3.32 11.65
N ALA A 153 2.94 3.42 11.78
CA ALA A 153 3.88 2.84 10.83
C ALA A 153 3.64 1.34 10.60
N ASN A 154 3.47 0.60 11.70
CA ASN A 154 3.39 -0.86 11.64
C ASN A 154 2.01 -1.43 11.28
N LYS A 155 0.92 -0.69 11.56
CA LYS A 155 -0.43 -1.25 11.45
C LYS A 155 -1.39 -0.46 10.58
N PHE A 156 -1.20 0.86 10.49
CA PHE A 156 -2.16 1.78 9.87
C PHE A 156 -1.61 2.58 8.70
N HIS A 157 -0.35 2.42 8.37
CA HIS A 157 0.24 3.00 7.17
C HIS A 157 -0.03 2.08 5.97
N PHE A 158 -1.23 2.22 5.38
CA PHE A 158 -1.65 1.41 4.25
C PHE A 158 -1.13 1.98 2.94
N ILE A 159 -0.41 1.14 2.21
CA ILE A 159 0.15 1.45 0.90
C ILE A 159 -0.21 0.36 -0.10
N TYR A 160 -0.35 0.74 -1.36
CA TYR A 160 -0.61 -0.18 -2.45
C TYR A 160 0.18 0.17 -3.69
N GLY A 161 0.31 -0.79 -4.58
CA GLY A 161 0.83 -0.58 -5.93
C GLY A 161 0.25 -1.59 -6.90
N LEU A 162 0.14 -1.17 -8.15
CA LEU A 162 -0.23 -2.02 -9.28
C LEU A 162 0.93 -2.02 -10.28
N SER A 163 1.20 -3.17 -10.88
CA SER A 163 2.28 -3.32 -11.86
C SER A 163 2.04 -4.53 -12.76
N GLU A 164 2.99 -4.77 -13.65
CA GLU A 164 3.04 -5.91 -14.54
C GLU A 164 4.41 -6.58 -14.44
N ILE A 165 4.46 -7.91 -14.53
CA ILE A 165 5.71 -8.66 -14.62
C ILE A 165 6.26 -8.50 -16.04
N THR A 166 7.40 -7.82 -16.14
CA THR A 166 7.98 -7.41 -17.42
C THR A 166 9.13 -8.26 -17.91
N SER A 167 9.65 -9.15 -17.05
CA SER A 167 10.74 -10.04 -17.42
C SER A 167 10.63 -11.37 -16.69
N VAL A 168 10.82 -12.46 -17.41
CA VAL A 168 10.83 -13.82 -16.85
C VAL A 168 12.00 -14.63 -17.44
N THR A 169 12.53 -15.52 -16.61
CA THR A 169 13.39 -16.64 -17.01
C THR A 169 12.73 -17.93 -16.53
N ASP A 170 13.38 -19.08 -16.69
CA ASP A 170 12.84 -20.34 -16.17
C ASP A 170 12.61 -20.29 -14.65
N ASN A 171 13.50 -19.64 -13.91
CA ASN A 171 13.51 -19.67 -12.44
C ASN A 171 13.20 -18.32 -11.79
N THR A 172 13.24 -17.23 -12.54
CA THR A 172 13.09 -15.87 -11.99
C THR A 172 12.05 -15.06 -12.74
N ALA A 173 11.47 -14.09 -12.06
CA ALA A 173 10.61 -13.06 -12.63
C ALA A 173 10.92 -11.71 -11.99
N SER A 174 10.71 -10.62 -12.72
CA SER A 174 10.90 -9.27 -12.19
C SER A 174 9.82 -8.31 -12.64
N ALA A 175 9.55 -7.33 -11.76
CA ALA A 175 8.66 -6.21 -11.99
C ALA A 175 9.21 -4.96 -11.32
N THR A 176 8.76 -3.79 -11.77
CA THR A 176 8.95 -2.52 -11.06
C THR A 176 7.60 -2.00 -10.59
N ILE A 177 7.54 -1.37 -9.43
CA ILE A 177 6.28 -0.90 -8.85
C ILE A 177 6.43 0.51 -8.29
N LYS A 178 5.42 1.35 -8.53
CA LYS A 178 5.20 2.60 -7.82
C LYS A 178 4.17 2.35 -6.72
N MET A 179 4.53 2.69 -5.49
CA MET A 179 3.65 2.52 -4.34
C MET A 179 2.99 3.84 -3.98
N LYS A 180 1.77 3.78 -3.46
CA LYS A 180 0.99 4.95 -3.04
C LYS A 180 0.38 4.72 -1.67
N SER A 181 0.46 5.72 -0.78
CA SER A 181 -0.29 5.69 0.48
C SER A 181 -1.78 5.86 0.22
N LEU A 182 -2.60 5.19 1.04
CA LEU A 182 -4.06 5.20 0.93
C LEU A 182 -4.73 6.14 1.91
N LEU A 183 -4.04 6.50 2.98
CA LEU A 183 -4.60 7.28 4.08
C LEU A 183 -3.91 8.62 4.21
N THR A 184 -4.59 9.55 4.88
CA THR A 184 -4.00 10.77 5.40
C THR A 184 -3.49 10.50 6.81
N ILE A 185 -2.28 10.91 7.13
CA ILE A 185 -1.79 10.88 8.51
C ILE A 185 -1.93 12.28 9.09
N CYS A 186 -2.67 12.40 10.18
CA CYS A 186 -2.87 13.66 10.88
C CYS A 186 -2.13 13.65 12.22
N LYS A 187 -1.48 14.76 12.55
CA LYS A 187 -0.96 15.06 13.88
C LYS A 187 -1.85 16.09 14.54
N PHE A 188 -2.36 15.79 15.73
CA PHE A 188 -3.26 16.66 16.46
C PHE A 188 -2.68 17.08 17.80
N SER A 189 -2.84 18.36 18.13
CA SER A 189 -2.83 18.85 19.50
C SER A 189 -4.01 19.80 19.75
N PHE A 190 -4.45 19.90 20.99
CA PHE A 190 -5.66 20.63 21.33
C PHE A 190 -5.41 21.64 22.44
N LYS A 191 -6.12 22.77 22.37
CA LYS A 191 -6.13 23.80 23.42
C LYS A 191 -7.53 24.06 23.90
N ASP A 192 -7.64 24.24 25.19
CA ASP A 192 -8.85 24.78 25.82
C ASP A 192 -9.08 26.22 25.33
N ASN A 193 -10.26 26.47 24.76
CA ASN A 193 -10.62 27.75 24.18
C ASN A 193 -10.74 28.88 25.23
N GLU A 194 -11.02 28.53 26.49
CA GLU A 194 -11.17 29.50 27.58
C GLU A 194 -9.82 29.87 28.22
N THR A 195 -9.02 28.86 28.53
CA THR A 195 -7.76 29.05 29.26
C THR A 195 -6.55 29.18 28.34
N GLY A 196 -6.65 28.72 27.09
CA GLY A 196 -5.52 28.65 26.15
C GLY A 196 -4.50 27.56 26.48
N SER A 197 -4.73 26.76 27.51
CA SER A 197 -3.84 25.69 27.94
C SER A 197 -3.94 24.47 27.01
N LEU A 198 -2.83 23.73 26.84
CA LEU A 198 -2.87 22.44 26.16
C LEU A 198 -3.77 21.47 26.91
N ILE A 199 -4.54 20.70 26.17
CA ILE A 199 -5.39 19.63 26.69
C ILE A 199 -4.65 18.30 26.56
N PRO A 200 -4.27 17.68 27.69
CA PRO A 200 -3.66 16.36 27.67
C PRO A 200 -4.66 15.31 27.17
N ILE A 201 -4.24 14.48 26.22
CA ILE A 201 -5.10 13.54 25.49
C ILE A 201 -4.92 12.14 26.07
N ASN A 202 -5.99 11.56 26.64
CA ASN A 202 -6.09 10.13 26.95
C ASN A 202 -6.93 9.42 25.89
N THR A 203 -8.02 10.08 25.44
CA THR A 203 -8.89 9.59 24.38
C THR A 203 -9.20 10.70 23.40
N LEU A 204 -9.25 10.36 22.13
CA LEU A 204 -9.78 11.23 21.07
C LEU A 204 -10.84 10.47 20.29
N SER A 205 -12.04 11.06 20.17
CA SER A 205 -13.09 10.59 19.28
C SER A 205 -13.25 11.57 18.11
N ILE A 206 -13.35 11.04 16.89
CA ILE A 206 -13.50 11.80 15.65
C ILE A 206 -14.75 11.31 14.93
N CYS A 207 -15.62 12.23 14.49
CA CYS A 207 -16.74 11.91 13.63
C CYS A 207 -17.04 13.07 12.65
N TYR A 208 -17.85 12.78 11.64
CA TYR A 208 -18.41 13.83 10.77
C TYR A 208 -19.50 14.62 11.50
N THR A 209 -19.66 15.91 11.18
CA THR A 209 -20.78 16.72 11.69
C THR A 209 -22.00 16.66 10.78
N GLY A 210 -21.81 16.31 9.52
CA GLY A 210 -22.83 16.11 8.48
C GLY A 210 -22.64 14.80 7.75
N GLU A 211 -23.14 14.71 6.53
CA GLU A 211 -22.78 13.57 5.67
C GLU A 211 -21.30 13.64 5.33
N GLY A 212 -20.61 12.55 5.56
CA GLY A 212 -19.18 12.39 5.25
C GLY A 212 -18.97 11.54 4.01
N SER A 213 -17.72 11.45 3.56
CA SER A 213 -17.35 10.67 2.37
C SER A 213 -17.79 9.20 2.48
N PHE A 214 -17.79 8.64 3.69
CA PHE A 214 -18.12 7.24 3.96
C PHE A 214 -18.99 7.06 5.21
N GLY A 215 -19.74 8.08 5.63
CA GLY A 215 -20.52 8.00 6.86
C GLY A 215 -21.53 9.13 7.00
N GLN A 216 -22.29 9.09 8.08
CA GLN A 216 -23.30 10.06 8.47
C GLN A 216 -22.81 10.93 9.63
N ALA A 217 -23.56 11.99 9.92
CA ALA A 217 -23.31 12.82 11.11
C ALA A 217 -23.19 12.00 12.38
N GLY A 218 -22.19 12.29 13.20
CA GLY A 218 -21.90 11.57 14.42
C GLY A 218 -21.15 10.24 14.26
N THR A 219 -20.82 9.83 13.03
CA THR A 219 -20.10 8.59 12.75
C THR A 219 -18.79 8.84 11.99
N TYR A 220 -17.88 7.87 12.04
CA TYR A 220 -16.70 7.80 11.20
C TYR A 220 -16.42 6.33 10.85
N PRO A 221 -16.04 6.00 9.61
CA PRO A 221 -15.76 4.63 9.24
C PRO A 221 -14.47 4.12 9.91
N GLU A 222 -14.60 3.04 10.68
CA GLU A 222 -13.46 2.34 11.29
C GLU A 222 -12.82 1.33 10.33
N SER A 223 -13.46 1.04 9.22
CA SER A 223 -12.97 0.08 8.24
C SER A 223 -13.21 0.53 6.82
N ALA A 224 -12.36 0.04 5.93
CA ALA A 224 -12.46 0.25 4.50
C ALA A 224 -11.89 -0.97 3.76
N TYR A 225 -12.02 -1.01 2.46
CA TYR A 225 -11.36 -2.00 1.63
C TYR A 225 -10.91 -1.40 0.30
N ILE A 226 -9.85 -1.99 -0.23
CA ILE A 226 -9.38 -1.78 -1.58
C ILE A 226 -9.92 -2.93 -2.42
N LYS A 227 -10.62 -2.61 -3.49
CA LYS A 227 -11.07 -3.56 -4.49
C LYS A 227 -10.25 -3.37 -5.76
N VAL A 228 -9.69 -4.46 -6.27
CA VAL A 228 -8.92 -4.46 -7.53
C VAL A 228 -9.49 -5.53 -8.44
N GLY A 229 -9.89 -5.14 -9.64
CA GLY A 229 -10.41 -6.04 -10.65
C GLY A 229 -9.31 -6.64 -11.54
N LYS A 230 -9.68 -7.67 -12.30
CA LYS A 230 -8.82 -8.32 -13.29
C LYS A 230 -8.26 -7.35 -14.33
N ASN A 231 -8.97 -6.26 -14.62
CA ASN A 231 -8.56 -5.22 -15.55
C ASN A 231 -7.72 -4.11 -14.87
N GLN A 232 -7.24 -4.35 -13.66
CA GLN A 232 -6.53 -3.38 -12.84
C GLN A 232 -7.35 -2.16 -12.40
N ASP A 233 -8.67 -2.26 -12.42
CA ASP A 233 -9.53 -1.24 -11.84
C ASP A 233 -9.33 -1.21 -10.32
N PHE A 234 -8.91 -0.08 -9.82
CA PHE A 234 -8.71 0.15 -8.40
C PHE A 234 -9.85 0.99 -7.84
N VAL A 235 -10.51 0.48 -6.81
CA VAL A 235 -11.58 1.18 -6.10
C VAL A 235 -11.30 1.15 -4.59
N PHE A 236 -11.29 2.32 -3.99
CA PHE A 236 -11.22 2.49 -2.55
C PHE A 236 -12.61 2.74 -1.98
N ASN A 237 -13.02 1.93 -1.02
CA ASN A 237 -14.35 2.01 -0.40
C ASN A 237 -14.24 2.03 1.11
N GLY A 238 -14.71 3.12 1.73
CA GLY A 238 -14.99 3.14 3.17
C GLY A 238 -16.25 2.33 3.46
N ILE A 239 -16.24 1.60 4.56
CA ILE A 239 -17.44 0.96 5.09
C ILE A 239 -18.08 1.97 6.04
N PRO A 240 -19.34 2.40 5.78
CA PRO A 240 -20.00 3.39 6.63
C PRO A 240 -19.92 3.00 8.11
N GLY A 241 -19.39 3.90 8.93
CA GLY A 241 -19.29 3.71 10.38
C GLY A 241 -20.64 3.90 11.08
N SER A 242 -20.79 3.24 12.22
CA SER A 242 -21.96 3.40 13.10
C SER A 242 -21.65 4.26 14.33
N TYR A 243 -20.37 4.52 14.58
CA TYR A 243 -19.86 5.23 15.75
C TYR A 243 -18.72 6.17 15.37
N PRO A 244 -18.32 7.11 16.25
CA PRO A 244 -17.07 7.86 16.10
C PRO A 244 -15.85 6.93 16.07
N LEU A 245 -14.82 7.27 15.30
CA LEU A 245 -13.51 6.64 15.41
C LEU A 245 -12.90 7.06 16.76
N THR A 246 -12.55 6.09 17.59
CA THR A 246 -11.98 6.35 18.92
C THR A 246 -10.54 5.87 19.01
N ILE A 247 -9.64 6.80 19.33
CA ILE A 247 -8.23 6.57 19.59
C ILE A 247 -8.03 6.52 21.11
N GLN A 248 -7.47 5.43 21.60
CA GLN A 248 -7.19 5.24 23.02
C GLN A 248 -5.68 5.29 23.25
N CYS A 249 -5.17 6.37 23.82
CA CYS A 249 -3.75 6.49 24.14
C CYS A 249 -3.36 5.56 25.30
N VAL A 250 -2.20 4.91 25.21
CA VAL A 250 -1.65 4.09 26.29
C VAL A 250 -1.25 4.96 27.48
N ASP A 251 -0.63 6.11 27.17
CA ASP A 251 -0.25 7.15 28.12
C ASP A 251 -0.80 8.49 27.64
N GLN A 252 -0.99 9.41 28.60
CA GLN A 252 -1.40 10.77 28.31
C GLN A 252 -0.40 11.46 27.35
N LYS A 253 -0.91 12.08 26.30
CA LYS A 253 -0.12 12.76 25.26
C LYS A 253 -0.53 14.22 25.13
N GLU A 254 0.38 15.09 24.71
CA GLU A 254 0.07 16.44 24.27
C GLU A 254 -0.21 16.49 22.77
N GLU A 255 0.38 15.57 22.02
CA GLU A 255 0.22 15.39 20.58
C GLU A 255 0.00 13.92 20.23
N ILE A 256 -0.87 13.65 19.29
CA ILE A 256 -1.13 12.29 18.79
C ILE A 256 -1.18 12.24 17.27
N TYR A 257 -0.87 11.07 16.74
CA TYR A 257 -0.92 10.77 15.32
C TYR A 257 -2.09 9.84 15.01
N VAL A 258 -2.85 10.16 13.97
CA VAL A 258 -4.05 9.41 13.57
C VAL A 258 -4.04 9.20 12.06
N ALA A 259 -4.29 7.97 11.62
CA ALA A 259 -4.55 7.67 10.23
C ALA A 259 -6.05 7.83 9.95
N LEU A 260 -6.39 8.64 8.97
CA LEU A 260 -7.76 8.92 8.53
C LEU A 260 -7.95 8.55 7.05
N LEU A 261 -9.19 8.24 6.68
CA LEU A 261 -9.57 8.07 5.28
C LEU A 261 -9.49 9.42 4.56
N PRO A 262 -9.06 9.45 3.29
CA PRO A 262 -9.13 10.67 2.49
C PRO A 262 -10.59 11.11 2.29
N THR A 263 -10.82 12.40 2.15
CA THR A 263 -12.12 12.92 1.73
C THR A 263 -12.34 12.63 0.24
N LEU A 264 -13.59 12.38 -0.16
CA LEU A 264 -13.94 12.25 -1.57
C LEU A 264 -14.34 13.62 -2.11
N GLY A 265 -13.62 14.08 -3.12
CA GLY A 265 -13.86 15.37 -3.76
C GLY A 265 -13.05 16.53 -3.16
N ASP A 266 -13.25 17.72 -3.70
CA ASP A 266 -12.49 18.93 -3.39
C ASP A 266 -13.15 19.82 -2.33
N ASP A 267 -14.32 19.43 -1.82
CA ASP A 267 -15.03 20.19 -0.79
C ASP A 267 -14.57 19.81 0.61
N PRO A 268 -14.31 20.79 1.49
CA PRO A 268 -13.93 20.50 2.87
C PRO A 268 -15.04 19.76 3.63
N MET A 269 -14.64 18.69 4.32
CA MET A 269 -15.51 17.96 5.24
C MET A 269 -15.41 18.54 6.64
N SER A 270 -16.50 18.55 7.37
CA SER A 270 -16.55 19.04 8.74
C SER A 270 -16.44 17.87 9.72
N PHE A 271 -15.42 17.95 10.60
CA PHE A 271 -15.12 16.96 11.61
C PHE A 271 -15.40 17.51 13.00
N ARG A 272 -15.97 16.67 13.86
CA ARG A 272 -16.09 16.94 15.28
C ARG A 272 -15.08 16.11 16.04
N PHE A 273 -14.45 16.76 17.02
CA PHE A 273 -13.50 16.16 17.94
C PHE A 273 -14.06 16.15 19.35
N ALA A 274 -13.87 15.04 20.07
CA ALA A 274 -14.13 14.96 21.50
C ALA A 274 -12.88 14.40 22.19
N VAL A 275 -12.26 15.21 23.05
CA VAL A 275 -11.08 14.81 23.84
C VAL A 275 -11.52 14.51 25.26
N ASN A 276 -11.16 13.31 25.74
CA ASN A 276 -11.46 12.81 27.09
C ASN A 276 -12.97 12.80 27.43
N ASN A 277 -13.85 12.88 26.43
CA ASN A 277 -15.30 13.09 26.59
C ASN A 277 -15.67 14.33 27.40
N GLU A 278 -14.78 15.32 27.46
CA GLU A 278 -14.98 16.57 28.21
C GLU A 278 -14.87 17.80 27.31
N TYR A 279 -13.98 17.77 26.32
CA TYR A 279 -13.68 18.90 25.44
C TYR A 279 -14.15 18.62 24.03
N TYR A 280 -14.88 19.56 23.42
CA TYR A 280 -15.49 19.40 22.11
C TYR A 280 -15.18 20.57 21.19
N GLY A 281 -15.02 20.30 19.91
CA GLY A 281 -14.83 21.30 18.87
C GLY A 281 -14.96 20.72 17.49
N GLU A 282 -14.92 21.58 16.50
CA GLU A 282 -15.09 21.24 15.10
C GLU A 282 -14.00 21.89 14.22
N ALA A 283 -13.62 21.22 13.15
CA ALA A 283 -12.76 21.79 12.12
C ALA A 283 -13.15 21.25 10.74
N ASN A 284 -12.90 22.06 9.72
CA ASN A 284 -13.08 21.67 8.32
C ASN A 284 -11.74 21.35 7.69
N ALA A 285 -11.67 20.26 6.94
CA ALA A 285 -10.47 19.87 6.21
C ALA A 285 -10.80 19.12 4.93
N ILE A 286 -9.89 19.21 3.96
CA ILE A 286 -9.76 18.26 2.85
C ILE A 286 -8.60 17.35 3.23
N LEU A 287 -8.82 16.04 3.24
CA LEU A 287 -7.82 15.04 3.54
C LEU A 287 -7.46 14.29 2.26
N ASN A 288 -6.22 14.40 1.82
CA ASN A 288 -5.76 13.72 0.62
C ASN A 288 -5.00 12.43 0.97
N ALA A 289 -5.18 11.39 0.16
CA ALA A 289 -4.42 10.17 0.31
C ALA A 289 -2.91 10.44 0.18
N GLY A 290 -2.11 9.92 1.14
CA GLY A 290 -0.67 10.12 1.18
C GLY A 290 -0.23 11.48 1.75
N GLU A 291 -1.12 12.27 2.29
CA GLU A 291 -0.80 13.57 2.91
C GLU A 291 -0.50 13.42 4.41
N PHE A 292 0.42 14.26 4.91
CA PHE A 292 0.61 14.50 6.33
C PHE A 292 0.03 15.87 6.68
N VAL A 293 -0.90 15.89 7.62
CA VAL A 293 -1.58 17.09 8.08
C VAL A 293 -1.15 17.37 9.51
N ASP A 294 -0.35 18.41 9.74
CA ASP A 294 -0.10 18.92 11.08
C ASP A 294 -1.20 19.93 11.46
N ALA A 295 -2.01 19.58 12.45
CA ALA A 295 -3.13 20.38 12.95
C ALA A 295 -2.90 20.74 14.44
N PRO A 296 -1.95 21.64 14.71
CA PRO A 296 -1.60 22.00 16.07
C PRO A 296 -2.63 22.94 16.70
N ASN A 297 -2.81 22.79 18.02
CA ASN A 297 -3.54 23.75 18.84
C ASN A 297 -5.00 23.97 18.42
N LEU A 298 -5.69 22.93 17.96
CA LEU A 298 -7.13 23.00 17.68
C LEU A 298 -7.89 23.41 18.95
N LYS A 299 -8.75 24.42 18.84
CA LYS A 299 -9.48 24.97 19.98
C LYS A 299 -10.71 24.15 20.29
N LEU A 300 -10.80 23.67 21.53
CA LEU A 300 -11.94 22.93 22.06
C LEU A 300 -12.53 23.66 23.27
N THR A 301 -13.81 23.48 23.50
CA THR A 301 -14.52 24.05 24.65
C THR A 301 -14.91 22.92 25.60
N LYS A 302 -14.66 23.13 26.90
CA LYS A 302 -15.06 22.19 27.93
C LYS A 302 -16.58 22.21 28.11
N GLN A 303 -17.23 21.06 28.00
CA GLN A 303 -18.65 20.95 28.36
C GLN A 303 -18.78 20.81 29.88
N THR A 304 -19.39 21.80 30.52
CA THR A 304 -19.87 21.68 31.89
C THR A 304 -21.17 20.89 31.86
N ASN A 305 -21.13 19.66 32.40
CA ASN A 305 -22.38 18.93 32.66
C ASN A 305 -23.21 19.74 33.70
N ASN A 306 -24.25 20.41 33.25
CA ASN A 306 -25.25 20.97 34.10
C ASN A 306 -26.26 19.89 34.52
#